data_d5637f1219a240b0a7dcb2449c2cef2f
#
_entry.id   d5637f1219a240b0a7dcb2449c2cef2f
#
_cell.length_a   1.000
_cell.length_b   1.000
_cell.length_c   1.000
_cell.angle_alpha   90.00
_cell.angle_beta   90.00
_cell.angle_gamma   90.00
#
_symmetry.space_group_name_H-M   'P 1'
#
loop_
_entity.id
_entity.type
_entity.pdbx_description
1 polymer ?
#
loop_
_entity_poly.entity_id
_entity_poly.type
_entity_poly.pdbx_seq_one_letter_code
_entity_poly.pdbx_strand_id
1 'polypeptide(L)'
;PTEGLFDTVINWKLKGRYGNGVKFEFTTGSDSTTFIGPDGWVKISRGGNDAEPKSLLDSQIGPDELHLKESHSHGGHFLDCVKSRARTVSPVDVAVDSDTISLLSDIAVRTGRRIRWDTEKEQIIDDPQASRMMNRGLRSPWHL
;
A
#
# COMPACT_ATOMS: atom_id res chain seq x y z
N PRO A 1 15.37 -0.71 16.11
CA PRO A 1 16.12 -0.48 17.33
C PRO A 1 16.13 -1.74 18.20
N THR A 2 17.26 -2.02 18.84
CA THR A 2 17.43 -3.18 19.74
C THR A 2 17.44 -2.77 21.21
N GLU A 3 17.43 -1.46 21.46
CA GLU A 3 17.48 -0.89 22.80
C GLU A 3 16.58 0.35 22.89
N GLY A 4 16.07 0.65 24.10
CA GLY A 4 15.27 1.82 24.40
C GLY A 4 13.76 1.52 24.51
N LEU A 5 12.97 2.59 24.65
CA LEU A 5 11.51 2.51 24.81
C LEU A 5 10.76 2.32 23.46
N PHE A 6 11.42 2.59 22.35
CA PHE A 6 10.82 2.52 21.02
C PHE A 6 11.44 1.37 20.25
N ASP A 7 10.61 0.46 19.79
CA ASP A 7 10.96 -0.70 18.96
C ASP A 7 10.46 -0.60 17.53
N THR A 8 10.04 0.61 17.12
CA THR A 8 9.55 0.86 15.76
C THR A 8 10.65 0.66 14.74
N VAL A 9 10.37 -0.10 13.70
CA VAL A 9 11.28 -0.27 12.56
C VAL A 9 11.38 1.04 11.79
N ILE A 10 12.60 1.58 11.68
CA ILE A 10 12.85 2.88 11.04
C ILE A 10 13.31 2.72 9.60
N ASN A 11 14.14 1.70 9.34
CA ASN A 11 14.69 1.42 8.02
C ASN A 11 14.35 -0.01 7.61
N TRP A 12 13.86 -0.17 6.40
CA TRP A 12 13.54 -1.49 5.84
C TRP A 12 13.73 -1.50 4.33
N LYS A 13 13.94 -2.70 3.84
CA LYS A 13 13.91 -3.01 2.42
C LYS A 13 13.26 -4.37 2.23
N LEU A 14 12.11 -4.38 1.62
CA LEU A 14 11.27 -5.54 1.42
C LEU A 14 11.06 -5.79 -0.06
N LYS A 15 10.94 -7.06 -0.42
CA LYS A 15 10.53 -7.49 -1.75
C LYS A 15 9.31 -8.37 -1.62
N GLY A 16 8.31 -8.08 -2.41
CA GLY A 16 7.10 -8.88 -2.47
C GLY A 16 6.68 -9.21 -3.90
N ARG A 17 5.68 -10.08 -3.99
CA ARG A 17 5.09 -10.46 -5.26
C ARG A 17 3.59 -10.70 -5.06
N TYR A 18 2.79 -10.09 -5.91
CA TYR A 18 1.36 -10.35 -6.00
C TYR A 18 1.08 -11.71 -6.66
N GLY A 19 -0.13 -12.23 -6.45
CA GLY A 19 -0.57 -13.50 -7.04
C GLY A 19 -0.55 -13.49 -8.58
N ASN A 20 -0.76 -12.35 -9.21
CA ASN A 20 -0.65 -12.14 -10.66
C ASN A 20 0.79 -12.05 -11.19
N GLY A 21 1.80 -12.19 -10.31
CA GLY A 21 3.22 -12.18 -10.68
C GLY A 21 3.91 -10.82 -10.62
N VAL A 22 3.18 -9.71 -10.47
CA VAL A 22 3.77 -8.37 -10.30
C VAL A 22 4.64 -8.35 -9.06
N LYS A 23 5.87 -7.87 -9.20
CA LYS A 23 6.84 -7.73 -8.11
C LYS A 23 6.84 -6.31 -7.59
N PHE A 24 7.06 -6.14 -6.30
CA PHE A 24 7.28 -4.82 -5.72
C PHE A 24 8.46 -4.82 -4.76
N GLU A 25 9.06 -3.66 -4.62
CA GLU A 25 10.05 -3.37 -3.59
C GLU A 25 9.52 -2.21 -2.75
N PHE A 26 9.47 -2.40 -1.43
CA PHE A 26 9.04 -1.38 -0.48
C PHE A 26 10.21 -1.07 0.44
N THR A 27 10.64 0.19 0.45
CA THR A 27 11.82 0.63 1.18
C THR A 27 11.58 1.99 1.81
N THR A 28 12.28 2.26 2.90
CA THR A 28 12.41 3.62 3.41
C THR A 28 13.18 4.48 2.42
N GLY A 29 12.80 5.73 2.31
CA GLY A 29 13.47 6.66 1.40
C GLY A 29 12.59 7.84 1.02
N SER A 30 12.70 8.30 -0.21
CA SER A 30 11.89 9.39 -0.74
C SER A 30 10.42 8.98 -0.92
N ASP A 31 9.51 9.93 -0.70
CA ASP A 31 8.07 9.77 -0.93
C ASP A 31 7.78 9.70 -2.45
N SER A 32 7.95 8.52 -3.00
CA SER A 32 7.73 8.28 -4.43
C SER A 32 7.37 6.83 -4.73
N THR A 33 6.62 6.63 -5.82
CA THR A 33 6.34 5.32 -6.38
C THR A 33 6.86 5.25 -7.80
N THR A 34 7.56 4.18 -8.15
CA THR A 34 8.06 3.93 -9.49
C THR A 34 7.40 2.69 -10.06
N PHE A 35 6.76 2.83 -11.21
CA PHE A 35 6.20 1.74 -12.00
C PHE A 35 7.18 1.39 -13.12
N ILE A 36 7.55 0.11 -13.20
CA ILE A 36 8.52 -0.39 -14.19
C ILE A 36 7.80 -1.38 -15.09
N GLY A 37 7.74 -1.09 -16.36
CA GLY A 37 7.14 -1.90 -17.42
C GLY A 37 8.14 -2.29 -18.50
N PRO A 38 7.69 -3.01 -19.54
CA PRO A 38 8.54 -3.41 -20.66
C PRO A 38 9.05 -2.21 -21.47
N ASP A 39 8.26 -1.14 -21.56
CA ASP A 39 8.58 0.03 -22.40
C ASP A 39 9.33 1.14 -21.64
N GLY A 40 9.60 0.93 -20.34
CA GLY A 40 10.31 1.89 -19.52
C GLY A 40 9.77 1.96 -18.09
N TRP A 41 9.99 3.12 -17.46
CA TRP A 41 9.47 3.36 -16.10
C TRP A 41 8.87 4.76 -15.96
N VAL A 42 7.92 4.87 -15.05
CA VAL A 42 7.31 6.14 -14.62
C VAL A 42 7.43 6.25 -13.11
N LYS A 43 7.94 7.38 -12.63
CA LYS A 43 8.05 7.72 -11.21
C LYS A 43 7.08 8.85 -10.88
N ILE A 44 6.33 8.68 -9.81
CA ILE A 44 5.39 9.66 -9.28
C ILE A 44 5.86 10.08 -7.90
N SER A 45 5.91 11.38 -7.63
CA SER A 45 6.24 11.94 -6.32
C SER A 45 5.50 13.26 -6.10
N ARG A 46 5.49 13.75 -4.86
CA ARG A 46 4.92 15.09 -4.54
C ARG A 46 5.68 16.23 -5.22
N GLY A 47 6.95 16.04 -5.54
CA GLY A 47 7.80 17.03 -6.24
C GLY A 47 7.65 17.02 -7.75
N GLY A 48 6.88 16.10 -8.31
CA GLY A 48 6.67 15.97 -9.75
C GLY A 48 6.84 14.53 -10.23
N ASN A 49 6.58 14.34 -11.52
CA ASN A 49 6.67 13.05 -12.20
C ASN A 49 7.92 12.99 -13.05
N ASP A 50 8.45 11.79 -13.22
CA ASP A 50 9.61 11.51 -14.06
C ASP A 50 9.39 10.19 -14.81
N ALA A 51 10.05 10.00 -15.96
CA ALA A 51 9.95 8.78 -16.75
C ALA A 51 11.17 8.57 -17.63
N GLU A 52 11.38 7.33 -18.03
CA GLU A 52 12.34 6.96 -19.09
C GLU A 52 11.71 5.87 -19.95
N PRO A 53 11.51 6.10 -21.25
CA PRO A 53 11.74 7.38 -21.97
C PRO A 53 10.74 8.49 -21.53
N LYS A 54 11.13 9.75 -21.67
CA LYS A 54 10.32 10.92 -21.30
C LYS A 54 8.97 10.97 -22.01
N SER A 55 8.87 10.40 -23.21
CA SER A 55 7.63 10.30 -24.00
C SER A 55 6.50 9.56 -23.25
N LEU A 56 6.80 8.76 -22.22
CA LEU A 56 5.77 8.13 -21.41
C LEU A 56 4.94 9.15 -20.62
N LEU A 57 5.50 10.34 -20.32
CA LEU A 57 4.75 11.41 -19.64
C LEU A 57 3.77 12.12 -20.57
N ASP A 58 3.97 12.02 -21.88
CA ASP A 58 3.12 12.63 -22.91
C ASP A 58 2.00 11.67 -23.35
N SER A 59 1.96 10.46 -22.81
CA SER A 59 0.95 9.46 -23.14
C SER A 59 -0.45 9.97 -22.78
N GLN A 60 -1.36 9.85 -23.74
CA GLN A 60 -2.78 10.20 -23.55
C GLN A 60 -3.59 8.93 -23.36
N ILE A 61 -4.41 8.90 -22.32
CA ILE A 61 -5.33 7.81 -22.07
C ILE A 61 -6.53 7.99 -23.01
N GLY A 62 -6.78 6.99 -23.85
CA GLY A 62 -7.88 6.99 -24.79
C GLY A 62 -9.24 6.84 -24.10
N PRO A 63 -10.36 7.21 -24.77
CA PRO A 63 -11.69 7.22 -24.15
C PRO A 63 -12.17 5.83 -23.67
N ASP A 64 -11.65 4.76 -24.25
CA ASP A 64 -12.00 3.37 -23.93
C ASP A 64 -11.01 2.72 -22.91
N GLU A 65 -10.01 3.48 -22.45
CA GLU A 65 -9.04 3.02 -21.48
C GLU A 65 -9.48 3.32 -20.03
N LEU A 66 -8.76 2.75 -19.06
CA LEU A 66 -9.07 2.96 -17.65
C LEU A 66 -8.76 4.39 -17.21
N HIS A 67 -9.79 5.13 -16.85
CA HIS A 67 -9.68 6.45 -16.24
C HIS A 67 -9.86 6.39 -14.74
N LEU A 68 -8.90 6.92 -14.00
CA LEU A 68 -9.05 7.10 -12.56
C LEU A 68 -9.98 8.28 -12.26
N LYS A 69 -10.76 8.16 -11.19
CA LYS A 69 -11.61 9.25 -10.72
C LYS A 69 -10.74 10.40 -10.20
N GLU A 70 -10.94 11.57 -10.77
CA GLU A 70 -10.22 12.76 -10.34
C GLU A 70 -10.93 13.47 -9.17
N SER A 71 -10.13 14.08 -8.31
CA SER A 71 -10.63 14.95 -7.24
C SER A 71 -9.63 16.07 -6.97
N HIS A 72 -10.07 17.31 -7.13
CA HIS A 72 -9.26 18.49 -6.84
C HIS A 72 -9.22 18.85 -5.35
N SER A 73 -10.13 18.30 -4.56
CA SER A 73 -10.20 18.51 -3.11
C SER A 73 -10.63 17.23 -2.42
N HIS A 74 -9.70 16.56 -1.76
CA HIS A 74 -9.98 15.32 -1.05
C HIS A 74 -11.06 15.49 0.03
N GLY A 75 -10.93 16.53 0.86
CA GLY A 75 -11.93 16.83 1.90
C GLY A 75 -13.28 17.26 1.33
N GLY A 76 -13.29 18.12 0.30
CA GLY A 76 -14.52 18.54 -0.39
C GLY A 76 -15.26 17.34 -1.00
N HIS A 77 -14.53 16.51 -1.72
CA HIS A 77 -15.10 15.31 -2.32
C HIS A 77 -15.67 14.31 -1.26
N PHE A 78 -15.01 14.19 -0.10
CA PHE A 78 -15.53 13.39 1.00
C PHE A 78 -16.89 13.92 1.49
N LEU A 79 -17.01 15.23 1.71
CA LEU A 79 -18.27 15.88 2.12
C LEU A 79 -19.38 15.71 1.07
N ASP A 80 -19.05 15.80 -0.20
CA ASP A 80 -19.99 15.56 -1.29
C ASP A 80 -20.47 14.10 -1.32
N CYS A 81 -19.56 13.16 -1.08
CA CYS A 81 -19.92 11.75 -0.97
C CYS A 81 -20.76 11.43 0.28
N VAL A 82 -20.54 12.12 1.40
CA VAL A 82 -21.42 12.01 2.58
C VAL A 82 -22.87 12.41 2.24
N LYS A 83 -23.06 13.47 1.47
CA LYS A 83 -24.38 13.96 1.05
C LYS A 83 -25.01 13.06 -0.02
N SER A 84 -24.26 12.71 -1.04
CA SER A 84 -24.74 11.96 -2.21
C SER A 84 -24.78 10.45 -2.02
N ARG A 85 -24.10 9.93 -0.99
CA ARG A 85 -23.84 8.49 -0.77
C ARG A 85 -23.06 7.84 -1.92
N ALA A 86 -22.38 8.61 -2.73
CA ALA A 86 -21.50 8.11 -3.78
C ALA A 86 -20.21 7.52 -3.19
N ARG A 87 -19.57 6.64 -3.95
CA ARG A 87 -18.27 6.07 -3.59
C ARG A 87 -17.19 7.15 -3.64
N THR A 88 -16.36 7.23 -2.60
CA THR A 88 -15.24 8.17 -2.51
C THR A 88 -14.14 7.87 -3.53
N VAL A 89 -13.26 8.84 -3.80
CA VAL A 89 -12.07 8.64 -4.65
C VAL A 89 -11.06 7.68 -4.03
N SER A 90 -11.01 7.63 -2.70
CA SER A 90 -10.23 6.65 -1.91
C SER A 90 -11.20 5.89 -1.00
N PRO A 91 -11.86 4.86 -1.49
CA PRO A 91 -12.81 4.10 -0.68
C PRO A 91 -12.06 3.20 0.33
N VAL A 92 -12.75 2.83 1.40
CA VAL A 92 -12.12 2.14 2.55
C VAL A 92 -11.54 0.77 2.17
N ASP A 93 -12.17 0.04 1.28
CA ASP A 93 -11.68 -1.24 0.76
C ASP A 93 -10.28 -1.10 0.14
N VAL A 94 -10.09 -0.12 -0.76
CA VAL A 94 -8.77 0.16 -1.37
C VAL A 94 -7.76 0.64 -0.32
N ALA A 95 -8.20 1.41 0.68
CA ALA A 95 -7.34 1.85 1.76
C ALA A 95 -6.87 0.66 2.62
N VAL A 96 -7.76 -0.28 2.95
CA VAL A 96 -7.44 -1.51 3.70
C VAL A 96 -6.45 -2.37 2.92
N ASP A 97 -6.69 -2.61 1.63
CA ASP A 97 -5.78 -3.38 0.77
C ASP A 97 -4.37 -2.76 0.75
N SER A 98 -4.30 -1.44 0.64
CA SER A 98 -3.02 -0.71 0.62
C SER A 98 -2.29 -0.78 1.97
N ASP A 99 -3.03 -0.64 3.09
CA ASP A 99 -2.45 -0.68 4.44
C ASP A 99 -2.03 -2.11 4.82
N THR A 100 -2.73 -3.13 4.34
CA THR A 100 -2.37 -4.54 4.54
C THR A 100 -0.93 -4.82 4.10
N ILE A 101 -0.48 -4.24 2.99
CA ILE A 101 0.92 -4.38 2.53
C ILE A 101 1.89 -3.81 3.58
N SER A 102 1.58 -2.66 4.16
CA SER A 102 2.41 -2.01 5.18
C SER A 102 2.47 -2.85 6.47
N LEU A 103 1.33 -3.36 6.92
CA LEU A 103 1.23 -4.20 8.13
C LEU A 103 1.95 -5.54 7.95
N LEU A 104 1.76 -6.22 6.84
CA LEU A 104 2.47 -7.47 6.53
C LEU A 104 3.98 -7.24 6.38
N SER A 105 4.37 -6.07 5.89
CA SER A 105 5.77 -5.65 5.79
C SER A 105 6.42 -5.49 7.16
N ASP A 106 5.75 -4.85 8.11
CA ASP A 106 6.24 -4.73 9.50
C ASP A 106 6.40 -6.12 10.15
N ILE A 107 5.42 -7.02 9.97
CA ILE A 107 5.49 -8.39 10.45
C ILE A 107 6.68 -9.14 9.82
N ALA A 108 6.88 -9.00 8.52
CA ALA A 108 7.99 -9.65 7.82
C ALA A 108 9.35 -9.18 8.33
N VAL A 109 9.52 -7.87 8.57
CA VAL A 109 10.76 -7.31 9.13
C VAL A 109 11.00 -7.81 10.55
N ARG A 110 9.99 -7.76 11.42
CA ARG A 110 10.11 -8.19 12.82
C ARG A 110 10.37 -9.67 12.97
N THR A 111 9.81 -10.49 12.09
CA THR A 111 10.00 -11.95 12.12
C THR A 111 11.24 -12.41 11.36
N GLY A 112 11.80 -11.57 10.47
CA GLY A 112 12.90 -11.92 9.59
C GLY A 112 12.53 -13.02 8.57
N ARG A 113 11.24 -13.23 8.30
CA ARG A 113 10.74 -14.33 7.48
C ARG A 113 9.85 -13.85 6.35
N ARG A 114 9.75 -14.68 5.33
CA ARG A 114 8.78 -14.50 4.24
C ARG A 114 7.37 -14.73 4.78
N ILE A 115 6.50 -13.74 4.61
CA ILE A 115 5.07 -13.84 4.91
C ILE A 115 4.31 -14.25 3.64
N ARG A 116 3.39 -15.20 3.78
CA ARG A 116 2.44 -15.62 2.75
C ARG A 116 1.05 -15.18 3.19
N TRP A 117 0.36 -14.45 2.33
CA TRP A 117 -0.95 -13.88 2.60
C TRP A 117 -2.03 -14.52 1.71
N ASP A 118 -3.12 -14.92 2.32
CA ASP A 118 -4.35 -15.34 1.65
C ASP A 118 -5.28 -14.14 1.60
N THR A 119 -5.49 -13.59 0.40
CA THR A 119 -6.30 -12.38 0.20
C THR A 119 -7.80 -12.64 0.34
N GLU A 120 -8.27 -13.87 0.14
CA GLU A 120 -9.69 -14.21 0.27
C GLU A 120 -10.09 -14.42 1.72
N LYS A 121 -9.20 -15.02 2.51
CA LYS A 121 -9.43 -15.30 3.92
C LYS A 121 -8.86 -14.24 4.86
N GLU A 122 -8.15 -13.26 4.30
CA GLU A 122 -7.45 -12.21 5.05
C GLU A 122 -6.59 -12.77 6.20
N GLN A 123 -5.77 -13.76 5.89
CA GLN A 123 -4.95 -14.44 6.89
C GLN A 123 -3.54 -14.78 6.40
N ILE A 124 -2.60 -14.84 7.34
CA ILE A 124 -1.24 -15.34 7.09
C ILE A 124 -1.28 -16.86 7.02
N ILE A 125 -0.66 -17.42 5.98
CA ILE A 125 -0.61 -18.86 5.70
C ILE A 125 0.60 -19.48 6.40
N ASP A 126 0.37 -20.58 7.11
CA ASP A 126 1.38 -21.48 7.69
C ASP A 126 2.39 -20.80 8.65
N ASP A 127 2.03 -19.67 9.28
CA ASP A 127 2.85 -19.03 10.31
C ASP A 127 2.00 -18.53 11.50
N PRO A 128 1.75 -19.39 12.50
CA PRO A 128 0.95 -19.01 13.66
C PRO A 128 1.57 -17.89 14.52
N GLN A 129 2.90 -17.74 14.52
CA GLN A 129 3.57 -16.66 15.23
C GLN A 129 3.32 -15.31 14.55
N ALA A 130 3.49 -15.24 13.24
CA ALA A 130 3.18 -14.05 12.47
C ALA A 130 1.69 -13.70 12.53
N SER A 131 0.80 -14.70 12.48
CA SER A 131 -0.65 -14.51 12.60
C SER A 131 -1.05 -13.86 13.92
N ARG A 132 -0.41 -14.20 15.04
CA ARG A 132 -0.66 -13.52 16.32
C ARG A 132 -0.27 -12.06 16.33
N MET A 133 0.66 -11.63 15.45
CA MET A 133 1.08 -10.22 15.34
C MET A 133 0.06 -9.35 14.60
N MET A 134 -0.92 -9.93 13.92
CA MET A 134 -2.01 -9.20 13.28
C MET A 134 -2.96 -8.57 14.29
N ASN A 135 -3.03 -9.11 15.50
CA ASN A 135 -3.93 -8.65 16.54
C ASN A 135 -3.14 -7.90 17.62
N ARG A 136 -3.70 -6.80 18.10
CA ARG A 136 -3.22 -6.11 19.29
C ARG A 136 -4.00 -6.59 20.52
N GLY A 137 -3.28 -6.80 21.63
CA GLY A 137 -3.93 -6.97 22.93
C GLY A 137 -4.76 -5.72 23.26
N LEU A 138 -6.05 -5.90 23.46
CA LEU A 138 -6.93 -4.83 23.88
C LEU A 138 -6.88 -4.70 25.40
N ARG A 139 -6.92 -3.46 25.89
CA ARG A 139 -7.05 -3.25 27.33
C ARG A 139 -8.48 -3.51 27.80
N SER A 140 -8.61 -4.10 28.98
CA SER A 140 -9.93 -4.26 29.63
C SER A 140 -10.65 -2.89 29.74
N PRO A 141 -11.98 -2.82 29.54
CA PRO A 141 -12.92 -3.93 29.27
C PRO A 141 -13.15 -4.24 27.77
N TRP A 142 -12.36 -3.70 26.88
CA TRP A 142 -12.54 -3.82 25.43
C TRP A 142 -12.05 -5.17 24.91
N HIS A 143 -12.95 -5.92 24.27
CA HIS A 143 -12.67 -7.19 23.60
C HIS A 143 -13.38 -7.17 22.24
N LEU A 144 -12.68 -7.65 21.19
CA LEU A 144 -13.25 -7.93 19.87
C LEU A 144 -13.39 -9.44 19.69
#